data_ab447330edbbd7246acb08f51ed2101b
#
_entry.id   ab447330edbbd7246acb08f51ed2101b
#
_cell.length_a   1.000
_cell.length_b   1.000
_cell.length_c   1.000
_cell.angle_alpha   90.00
_cell.angle_beta   90.00
_cell.angle_gamma   90.00
#
_symmetry.space_group_name_H-M   'P 1'
#
loop_
_entity.id
_entity.type
_entity.pdbx_description
1 polymer ?
#
loop_
_entity_poly.entity_id
_entity_poly.type
_entity_poly.pdbx_seq_one_letter_code
_entity_poly.pdbx_strand_id
1 'polypeptide(L)'
;MDLKKSQIWALSEGDDFKEYLKDIIRCSDLDCRVYNNISGILAMDEPEEGIILAINSFGAFSNYLPVIKRFKKKFISYDIIVFGEEKTEEQIRADYYQGVDLYVTPDFDREETSATINWFIKLRTVKSHFNIVGRSDKLNVILDKAIQVAPTEVSVLLEGESGTGKEIIARIIHKLSRRRLKPFEEVNCGAFAEGVLESELFGHEKGAFTGAVGRRRGLFERADQGTIFLDEVGEMPLGMQVKLLRVLETGNFLRVGGIERIYSDVRIIAATNKNLSNEVEKGSFRRDLFYRLKVVQIAIPPLRERKEDIPLLVNLFIKNASEKHGKKIRGVEKEGLHRLIQYPWPGNVRELMNVIDNLVVMSSSSFISEEEIEERIYEESRENLSPDLPVHVQKSREEMERELIINSLLSLHNDVKEILNMLRERKSSNDMNLNRYVEVQEDHGERVKDIDSIEKEAIIRALNMNQGNRRKAAEQLGISVRTLYRRLNKYNIS
;
A
#
# COMPACT_ATOMS: atom_id res chain seq x y z
N MET A 1 3.29 11.03 27.78
CA MET A 1 2.21 10.89 26.79
C MET A 1 1.19 9.96 27.43
N ASP A 2 0.03 10.47 27.81
CA ASP A 2 -1.06 9.62 28.27
C ASP A 2 -1.64 8.91 27.05
N LEU A 3 -1.01 7.81 26.69
CA LEU A 3 -1.53 6.88 25.71
C LEU A 3 -2.80 6.28 26.34
N LYS A 4 -3.92 6.36 25.67
CA LYS A 4 -5.17 5.73 26.12
C LYS A 4 -4.86 4.28 26.50
N LYS A 5 -5.23 3.89 27.73
CA LYS A 5 -4.85 2.60 28.31
C LYS A 5 -5.81 1.53 27.83
N SER A 6 -5.34 0.55 27.09
CA SER A 6 -6.15 -0.61 26.71
C SER A 6 -6.44 -1.47 27.94
N GLN A 7 -7.65 -2.03 28.00
CA GLN A 7 -8.02 -2.99 29.05
C GLN A 7 -7.60 -4.42 28.62
N ILE A 8 -7.08 -5.19 29.56
CA ILE A 8 -6.80 -6.62 29.33
C ILE A 8 -7.90 -7.43 29.98
N TRP A 9 -8.59 -8.23 29.16
CA TRP A 9 -9.59 -9.18 29.60
C TRP A 9 -9.04 -10.59 29.43
N ALA A 10 -8.74 -11.23 30.54
CA ALA A 10 -8.15 -12.55 30.56
C ALA A 10 -9.25 -13.63 30.71
N LEU A 11 -9.18 -14.65 29.88
CA LEU A 11 -10.05 -15.83 29.95
C LEU A 11 -9.25 -17.03 30.49
N SER A 12 -9.52 -17.45 31.72
CA SER A 12 -8.83 -18.57 32.38
C SER A 12 -9.70 -19.19 33.46
N GLU A 13 -9.50 -20.48 33.75
CA GLU A 13 -10.20 -21.22 34.84
C GLU A 13 -9.65 -20.91 36.23
N GLY A 14 -8.45 -20.38 36.38
CA GLY A 14 -7.80 -20.14 37.65
C GLY A 14 -7.27 -18.71 37.83
N ASP A 15 -7.12 -18.31 39.09
CA ASP A 15 -6.57 -17.02 39.48
C ASP A 15 -5.05 -16.91 39.22
N ASP A 16 -4.35 -18.04 39.12
CA ASP A 16 -2.90 -18.11 38.86
C ASP A 16 -2.51 -17.40 37.55
N PHE A 17 -3.38 -17.47 36.54
CA PHE A 17 -3.14 -16.77 35.28
C PHE A 17 -3.18 -15.25 35.42
N LYS A 18 -3.96 -14.73 36.36
CA LYS A 18 -3.99 -13.29 36.68
C LYS A 18 -2.68 -12.82 37.29
N GLU A 19 -2.13 -13.59 38.20
CA GLU A 19 -0.82 -13.28 38.81
C GLU A 19 0.28 -13.38 37.78
N TYR A 20 0.26 -14.42 36.95
CA TYR A 20 1.18 -14.60 35.83
C TYR A 20 1.14 -13.40 34.85
N LEU A 21 -0.06 -12.95 34.43
CA LEU A 21 -0.17 -11.76 33.56
C LEU A 21 0.31 -10.49 34.23
N LYS A 22 0.05 -10.29 35.52
CA LYS A 22 0.55 -9.13 36.27
C LYS A 22 2.08 -9.09 36.36
N ASP A 23 2.70 -10.26 36.58
CA ASP A 23 4.15 -10.38 36.64
C ASP A 23 4.83 -10.11 35.30
N ILE A 24 4.21 -10.56 34.20
CA ILE A 24 4.74 -10.42 32.85
C ILE A 24 4.52 -9.02 32.30
N ILE A 25 3.35 -8.43 32.55
CA ILE A 25 3.00 -7.10 32.07
C ILE A 25 3.53 -6.07 33.06
N ARG A 26 4.79 -5.67 32.88
CA ARG A 26 5.46 -4.64 33.70
C ARG A 26 4.88 -3.23 33.52
N CYS A 27 3.86 -3.05 32.70
CA CYS A 27 3.12 -1.79 32.58
C CYS A 27 2.21 -1.64 33.78
N SER A 28 2.64 -0.90 34.79
CA SER A 28 1.96 -0.64 36.09
C SER A 28 0.55 -0.06 36.01
N ASP A 29 0.02 0.18 34.84
CA ASP A 29 -1.18 0.96 34.58
C ASP A 29 -2.27 0.27 33.72
N LEU A 30 -2.12 -1.03 33.38
CA LEU A 30 -3.12 -1.76 32.61
C LEU A 30 -4.16 -2.41 33.56
N ASP A 31 -5.44 -2.12 33.35
CA ASP A 31 -6.54 -2.78 34.07
C ASP A 31 -6.71 -4.20 33.54
N CYS A 32 -6.35 -5.21 34.35
CA CYS A 32 -6.45 -6.62 34.00
C CYS A 32 -7.62 -7.25 34.74
N ARG A 33 -8.64 -7.72 34.00
CA ARG A 33 -9.80 -8.43 34.53
C ARG A 33 -9.81 -9.87 34.07
N VAL A 34 -10.03 -10.80 34.99
CA VAL A 34 -10.08 -12.23 34.66
C VAL A 34 -11.52 -12.73 34.70
N TYR A 35 -11.86 -13.54 33.72
CA TYR A 35 -13.17 -14.14 33.52
C TYR A 35 -13.02 -15.67 33.38
N ASN A 36 -13.85 -16.43 34.09
CA ASN A 36 -13.83 -17.89 34.04
C ASN A 36 -14.65 -18.45 32.87
N ASN A 37 -15.39 -17.62 32.16
CA ASN A 37 -16.15 -17.99 30.97
C ASN A 37 -16.38 -16.83 30.02
N ILE A 38 -16.61 -17.16 28.77
CA ILE A 38 -16.83 -16.16 27.71
C ILE A 38 -18.12 -15.33 27.92
N SER A 39 -19.13 -15.88 28.61
CA SER A 39 -20.40 -15.18 28.83
C SER A 39 -20.22 -13.96 29.73
N GLY A 40 -19.32 -14.01 30.72
CA GLY A 40 -18.95 -12.88 31.53
C GLY A 40 -18.32 -11.73 30.71
N ILE A 41 -17.44 -12.06 29.78
CA ILE A 41 -16.85 -11.11 28.84
C ILE A 41 -17.93 -10.52 27.92
N LEU A 42 -18.78 -11.36 27.36
CA LEU A 42 -19.83 -10.92 26.45
C LEU A 42 -20.94 -10.09 27.15
N ALA A 43 -20.99 -10.06 28.47
CA ALA A 43 -21.91 -9.20 29.21
C ALA A 43 -21.39 -7.74 29.35
N MET A 44 -20.09 -7.51 29.11
CA MET A 44 -19.47 -6.20 29.26
C MET A 44 -19.71 -5.31 28.03
N ASP A 45 -19.70 -4.01 28.24
CA ASP A 45 -19.69 -3.01 27.16
C ASP A 45 -18.25 -2.83 26.62
N GLU A 46 -18.14 -2.45 25.34
CA GLU A 46 -16.85 -2.21 24.71
C GLU A 46 -16.25 -0.90 25.23
N PRO A 47 -15.04 -0.91 25.83
CA PRO A 47 -14.39 0.31 26.25
C PRO A 47 -13.89 1.11 25.04
N GLU A 48 -13.90 2.45 25.16
CA GLU A 48 -13.45 3.35 24.09
C GLU A 48 -12.01 3.08 23.62
N GLU A 49 -11.19 2.54 24.51
CA GLU A 49 -9.74 2.33 24.29
C GLU A 49 -9.42 0.98 23.65
N GLY A 50 -10.46 0.15 23.41
CA GLY A 50 -10.33 -1.20 22.88
C GLY A 50 -9.85 -2.23 23.90
N ILE A 51 -9.90 -3.50 23.51
CA ILE A 51 -9.70 -4.66 24.39
C ILE A 51 -8.50 -5.49 23.92
N ILE A 52 -7.70 -5.98 24.87
CA ILE A 52 -6.78 -7.10 24.62
C ILE A 52 -7.43 -8.34 25.29
N LEU A 53 -7.86 -9.30 24.49
CA LEU A 53 -8.34 -10.58 25.01
C LEU A 53 -7.17 -11.54 25.17
N ALA A 54 -6.79 -11.85 26.38
CA ALA A 54 -5.78 -12.85 26.72
C ALA A 54 -6.46 -14.19 27.01
N ILE A 55 -6.22 -15.21 26.21
CA ILE A 55 -6.81 -16.54 26.37
C ILE A 55 -5.76 -17.51 26.87
N ASN A 56 -6.02 -18.11 28.04
CA ASN A 56 -5.25 -19.24 28.53
C ASN A 56 -5.80 -20.52 27.88
N SER A 57 -5.12 -21.06 26.88
CA SER A 57 -5.56 -22.25 26.15
C SER A 57 -5.18 -23.57 26.82
N PHE A 58 -4.60 -23.53 28.00
CA PHE A 58 -4.43 -24.73 28.81
C PHE A 58 -5.78 -25.13 29.46
N GLY A 59 -6.16 -26.38 29.40
CA GLY A 59 -7.40 -26.88 30.01
C GLY A 59 -8.65 -26.61 29.15
N ALA A 60 -9.72 -26.07 29.77
CA ALA A 60 -11.04 -25.92 29.14
C ALA A 60 -11.08 -25.03 27.92
N PHE A 61 -10.11 -24.15 27.76
CA PHE A 61 -10.02 -23.25 26.60
C PHE A 61 -9.02 -23.71 25.53
N SER A 62 -8.62 -24.99 25.55
CA SER A 62 -7.77 -25.58 24.50
C SER A 62 -8.34 -25.41 23.09
N ASN A 63 -9.68 -25.45 22.95
CA ASN A 63 -10.38 -25.06 21.74
C ASN A 63 -10.91 -23.62 21.85
N TYR A 64 -10.05 -22.63 21.64
CA TYR A 64 -10.39 -21.21 21.76
C TYR A 64 -11.07 -20.61 20.52
N LEU A 65 -11.11 -21.29 19.38
CA LEU A 65 -11.68 -20.77 18.14
C LEU A 65 -13.17 -20.38 18.25
N PRO A 66 -14.05 -21.16 18.90
CA PRO A 66 -15.42 -20.74 19.15
C PRO A 66 -15.53 -19.48 20.02
N VAL A 67 -14.61 -19.33 20.97
CA VAL A 67 -14.51 -18.14 21.83
C VAL A 67 -14.19 -16.91 20.97
N ILE A 68 -13.16 -16.99 20.15
CA ILE A 68 -12.76 -15.93 19.22
C ILE A 68 -13.93 -15.54 18.32
N LYS A 69 -14.62 -16.50 17.70
CA LYS A 69 -15.78 -16.23 16.83
C LYS A 69 -16.91 -15.48 17.54
N ARG A 70 -17.21 -15.84 18.80
CA ARG A 70 -18.25 -15.15 19.60
C ARG A 70 -17.80 -13.74 19.99
N PHE A 71 -16.53 -13.58 20.38
CA PHE A 71 -15.95 -12.31 20.75
C PHE A 71 -15.98 -11.32 19.59
N LYS A 72 -15.55 -11.75 18.41
CA LYS A 72 -15.54 -10.98 17.15
C LYS A 72 -16.92 -10.50 16.70
N LYS A 73 -17.98 -11.20 17.07
CA LYS A 73 -19.35 -10.77 16.74
C LYS A 73 -19.83 -9.59 17.56
N LYS A 74 -19.27 -9.38 18.74
CA LYS A 74 -19.72 -8.36 19.68
C LYS A 74 -18.82 -7.13 19.67
N PHE A 75 -17.50 -7.32 19.68
CA PHE A 75 -16.52 -6.26 19.84
C PHE A 75 -15.87 -5.89 18.49
N ILE A 76 -15.56 -4.62 18.30
CA ILE A 76 -15.03 -4.07 17.04
C ILE A 76 -13.54 -3.79 17.16
N SER A 77 -13.11 -3.20 18.29
CA SER A 77 -11.72 -2.80 18.54
C SER A 77 -11.06 -3.72 19.56
N TYR A 78 -10.40 -4.77 19.07
CA TYR A 78 -9.76 -5.76 19.94
C TYR A 78 -8.51 -6.35 19.30
N ASP A 79 -7.66 -6.93 20.16
CA ASP A 79 -6.59 -7.85 19.76
C ASP A 79 -6.64 -9.10 20.66
N ILE A 80 -6.20 -10.23 20.14
CA ILE A 80 -6.29 -11.52 20.78
C ILE A 80 -4.91 -12.12 20.98
N ILE A 81 -4.53 -12.33 22.23
CA ILE A 81 -3.33 -13.06 22.65
C ILE A 81 -3.74 -14.43 23.13
N VAL A 82 -3.16 -15.48 22.59
CA VAL A 82 -3.37 -16.85 23.05
C VAL A 82 -2.10 -17.35 23.69
N PHE A 83 -2.22 -17.85 24.93
CA PHE A 83 -1.18 -18.55 25.66
C PHE A 83 -1.46 -20.05 25.58
N GLY A 84 -0.51 -20.83 25.06
CA GLY A 84 -0.73 -22.26 24.85
C GLY A 84 0.56 -23.05 24.69
N GLU A 85 0.39 -24.36 24.45
CA GLU A 85 1.50 -25.27 24.21
C GLU A 85 2.27 -24.92 22.94
N GLU A 86 3.49 -25.43 22.82
CA GLU A 86 4.32 -25.23 21.63
C GLU A 86 3.61 -25.73 20.37
N LYS A 87 3.61 -24.89 19.33
CA LYS A 87 2.99 -25.16 18.03
C LYS A 87 3.99 -25.03 16.90
N THR A 88 3.75 -25.76 15.82
CA THR A 88 4.51 -25.57 14.58
C THR A 88 4.17 -24.21 13.93
N GLU A 89 5.09 -23.69 13.12
CA GLU A 89 4.85 -22.43 12.40
C GLU A 89 3.55 -22.46 11.55
N GLU A 90 3.24 -23.60 10.94
CA GLU A 90 2.00 -23.77 10.15
C GLU A 90 0.74 -23.65 11.01
N GLN A 91 0.77 -24.22 12.23
CA GLN A 91 -0.33 -24.12 13.18
C GLN A 91 -0.51 -22.69 13.69
N ILE A 92 0.58 -22.00 14.00
CA ILE A 92 0.57 -20.58 14.42
C ILE A 92 0.02 -19.71 13.28
N ARG A 93 0.44 -19.94 12.04
CA ARG A 93 -0.11 -19.23 10.87
C ARG A 93 -1.61 -19.47 10.71
N ALA A 94 -2.08 -20.71 10.92
CA ALA A 94 -3.50 -21.02 10.88
C ALA A 94 -4.30 -20.25 11.96
N ASP A 95 -3.74 -20.10 13.17
CA ASP A 95 -4.33 -19.32 14.24
C ASP A 95 -4.41 -17.81 13.87
N TYR A 96 -3.38 -17.25 13.24
CA TYR A 96 -3.39 -15.86 12.74
C TYR A 96 -4.49 -15.65 11.68
N TYR A 97 -4.67 -16.60 10.75
CA TYR A 97 -5.80 -16.54 9.80
C TYR A 97 -7.17 -16.59 10.48
N GLN A 98 -7.27 -17.24 11.65
CA GLN A 98 -8.49 -17.30 12.45
C GLN A 98 -8.67 -16.07 13.35
N GLY A 99 -7.65 -15.18 13.37
CA GLY A 99 -7.67 -13.88 14.02
C GLY A 99 -7.14 -13.87 15.43
N VAL A 100 -6.18 -14.72 15.73
CA VAL A 100 -5.22 -14.54 16.82
C VAL A 100 -4.23 -13.47 16.35
N ASP A 101 -3.87 -12.54 17.21
CA ASP A 101 -2.90 -11.47 16.88
C ASP A 101 -1.51 -11.74 17.47
N LEU A 102 -1.44 -12.53 18.55
CA LEU A 102 -0.20 -13.03 19.13
C LEU A 102 -0.42 -14.40 19.76
N TYR A 103 0.45 -15.35 19.42
CA TYR A 103 0.52 -16.66 20.11
C TYR A 103 1.76 -16.71 20.98
N VAL A 104 1.61 -17.07 22.25
CA VAL A 104 2.69 -17.11 23.26
C VAL A 104 2.78 -18.50 23.86
N THR A 105 3.97 -19.07 23.88
CA THR A 105 4.28 -20.32 24.57
C THR A 105 4.93 -20.00 25.91
N PRO A 106 4.29 -20.32 27.04
CA PRO A 106 4.77 -19.91 28.37
C PRO A 106 6.05 -20.59 28.86
N ASP A 107 6.49 -21.65 28.18
CA ASP A 107 7.67 -22.43 28.56
C ASP A 107 9.02 -21.77 28.21
N PHE A 108 9.00 -20.66 27.49
CA PHE A 108 10.18 -19.83 27.26
C PHE A 108 10.45 -18.92 28.47
N ASP A 109 11.69 -18.46 28.55
CA ASP A 109 12.16 -17.56 29.59
C ASP A 109 11.11 -16.45 29.86
N ARG A 110 10.75 -16.29 31.14
CA ARG A 110 9.79 -15.26 31.59
C ARG A 110 10.17 -13.85 31.10
N GLU A 111 11.46 -13.57 30.98
CA GLU A 111 11.94 -12.27 30.49
C GLU A 111 11.63 -12.09 29.01
N GLU A 112 11.81 -13.13 28.18
CA GLU A 112 11.52 -13.11 26.76
C GLU A 112 10.02 -12.99 26.49
N THR A 113 9.20 -13.76 27.22
CA THR A 113 7.73 -13.66 27.16
C THR A 113 7.25 -12.26 27.56
N SER A 114 7.79 -11.70 28.63
CA SER A 114 7.48 -10.35 29.08
C SER A 114 7.88 -9.30 28.03
N ALA A 115 9.05 -9.43 27.43
CA ALA A 115 9.52 -8.53 26.37
C ALA A 115 8.58 -8.55 25.16
N THR A 116 8.19 -9.74 24.70
CA THR A 116 7.27 -9.95 23.55
C THR A 116 5.91 -9.33 23.80
N ILE A 117 5.31 -9.57 24.97
CA ILE A 117 3.98 -9.02 25.29
C ILE A 117 4.03 -7.50 25.45
N ASN A 118 5.03 -6.97 26.14
CA ASN A 118 5.20 -5.52 26.29
C ASN A 118 5.45 -4.82 24.95
N TRP A 119 6.20 -5.45 24.04
CA TRP A 119 6.40 -4.99 22.69
C TRP A 119 5.08 -4.98 21.90
N PHE A 120 4.29 -6.05 21.98
CA PHE A 120 2.98 -6.14 21.34
C PHE A 120 2.01 -5.06 21.83
N ILE A 121 1.92 -4.87 23.16
CA ILE A 121 1.08 -3.82 23.77
C ILE A 121 1.53 -2.44 23.30
N LYS A 122 2.84 -2.18 23.25
CA LYS A 122 3.39 -0.91 22.79
C LYS A 122 3.05 -0.64 21.32
N LEU A 123 3.22 -1.64 20.45
CA LEU A 123 2.83 -1.57 19.05
C LEU A 123 1.34 -1.27 18.88
N ARG A 124 0.49 -1.99 19.61
CA ARG A 124 -0.94 -1.79 19.60
C ARG A 124 -1.32 -0.37 20.02
N THR A 125 -0.73 0.11 21.10
CA THR A 125 -0.99 1.48 21.61
C THR A 125 -0.62 2.52 20.54
N VAL A 126 0.49 2.33 19.83
CA VAL A 126 0.88 3.20 18.71
C VAL A 126 -0.10 3.10 17.57
N LYS A 127 -0.49 1.88 17.15
CA LYS A 127 -1.47 1.68 16.09
C LYS A 127 -2.80 2.36 16.40
N SER A 128 -3.33 2.17 17.60
CA SER A 128 -4.59 2.77 18.04
C SER A 128 -4.50 4.30 18.06
N HIS A 129 -3.44 4.86 18.65
CA HIS A 129 -3.28 6.32 18.77
C HIS A 129 -3.18 7.04 17.42
N PHE A 130 -2.57 6.39 16.41
CA PHE A 130 -2.38 6.94 15.08
C PHE A 130 -3.38 6.41 14.04
N ASN A 131 -4.39 5.65 14.47
CA ASN A 131 -5.37 5.00 13.59
C ASN A 131 -4.73 4.16 12.49
N ILE A 132 -3.65 3.44 12.82
CA ILE A 132 -2.96 2.55 11.90
C ILE A 132 -3.64 1.19 11.91
N VAL A 133 -4.11 0.78 10.74
CA VAL A 133 -4.74 -0.52 10.54
C VAL A 133 -3.82 -1.41 9.72
N GLY A 134 -3.55 -2.60 10.23
CA GLY A 134 -2.72 -3.62 9.58
C GLY A 134 -2.15 -4.60 10.61
N ARG A 135 -1.94 -5.84 10.16
CA ARG A 135 -1.41 -6.93 10.98
C ARG A 135 -0.13 -7.55 10.42
N SER A 136 0.30 -7.13 9.23
CA SER A 136 1.47 -7.70 8.58
C SER A 136 2.74 -7.52 9.43
N ASP A 137 3.59 -8.54 9.46
CA ASP A 137 4.88 -8.48 10.16
C ASP A 137 5.76 -7.36 9.61
N LYS A 138 5.69 -7.12 8.30
CA LYS A 138 6.42 -6.02 7.66
C LYS A 138 6.02 -4.66 8.25
N LEU A 139 4.74 -4.41 8.48
CA LEU A 139 4.25 -3.19 9.12
C LEU A 139 4.71 -3.11 10.58
N ASN A 140 4.65 -4.23 11.32
CA ASN A 140 5.08 -4.30 12.71
C ASN A 140 6.57 -3.96 12.86
N VAL A 141 7.42 -4.50 11.98
CA VAL A 141 8.87 -4.20 11.96
C VAL A 141 9.14 -2.72 11.70
N ILE A 142 8.38 -2.07 10.81
CA ILE A 142 8.53 -0.63 10.54
C ILE A 142 8.15 0.19 11.75
N LEU A 143 7.02 -0.12 12.37
CA LEU A 143 6.55 0.57 13.56
C LEU A 143 7.53 0.40 14.73
N ASP A 144 8.09 -0.80 14.90
CA ASP A 144 9.11 -1.05 15.92
C ASP A 144 10.36 -0.20 15.68
N LYS A 145 10.90 -0.16 14.46
CA LYS A 145 12.01 0.73 14.10
C LYS A 145 11.68 2.20 14.35
N ALA A 146 10.47 2.64 14.00
CA ALA A 146 10.02 4.01 14.25
C ALA A 146 9.96 4.33 15.75
N ILE A 147 9.49 3.39 16.58
CA ILE A 147 9.44 3.51 18.02
C ILE A 147 10.85 3.55 18.63
N GLN A 148 11.77 2.71 18.15
CA GLN A 148 13.16 2.66 18.66
C GLN A 148 13.92 3.93 18.31
N VAL A 149 13.76 4.47 17.11
CA VAL A 149 14.48 5.68 16.68
C VAL A 149 13.88 6.97 17.24
N ALA A 150 12.59 6.96 17.60
CA ALA A 150 11.88 8.17 18.04
C ALA A 150 12.59 8.95 19.20
N PRO A 151 13.08 8.32 20.30
CA PRO A 151 13.70 9.03 21.40
C PRO A 151 15.10 9.59 21.08
N THR A 152 15.66 9.28 19.93
CA THR A 152 16.98 9.75 19.49
C THR A 152 16.88 11.07 18.71
N GLU A 153 18.01 11.74 18.55
CA GLU A 153 18.10 12.99 17.75
C GLU A 153 18.63 12.77 16.33
N VAL A 154 18.85 11.51 15.92
CA VAL A 154 19.42 11.19 14.61
C VAL A 154 18.45 11.49 13.48
N SER A 155 18.98 11.80 12.29
CA SER A 155 18.23 11.92 11.06
C SER A 155 17.66 10.55 10.64
N VAL A 156 16.43 10.55 10.12
CA VAL A 156 15.75 9.35 9.64
C VAL A 156 15.39 9.52 8.19
N LEU A 157 15.74 8.54 7.37
CA LEU A 157 15.36 8.46 5.97
C LEU A 157 14.26 7.39 5.79
N LEU A 158 13.09 7.81 5.35
CA LEU A 158 11.94 6.96 5.02
C LEU A 158 11.94 6.71 3.51
N GLU A 159 12.13 5.47 3.09
CA GLU A 159 12.08 5.09 1.68
C GLU A 159 10.82 4.25 1.40
N GLY A 160 10.15 4.49 0.29
CA GLY A 160 8.99 3.73 -0.14
C GLY A 160 8.21 4.43 -1.23
N GLU A 161 7.43 3.67 -1.97
CA GLU A 161 6.60 4.19 -3.06
C GLU A 161 5.63 5.28 -2.59
N SER A 162 5.09 6.04 -3.55
CA SER A 162 4.04 7.04 -3.23
C SER A 162 2.82 6.33 -2.62
N GLY A 163 2.17 6.98 -1.65
CA GLY A 163 0.96 6.45 -1.02
C GLY A 163 1.16 5.30 -0.02
N THR A 164 2.41 4.93 0.34
CA THR A 164 2.68 3.85 1.33
C THR A 164 2.48 4.24 2.78
N GLY A 165 2.38 5.57 3.09
CA GLY A 165 2.16 6.10 4.43
C GLY A 165 3.41 6.67 5.11
N LYS A 166 4.43 7.13 4.37
CA LYS A 166 5.66 7.74 4.89
C LYS A 166 5.40 8.87 5.88
N GLU A 167 4.45 9.75 5.58
CA GLU A 167 4.07 10.87 6.44
C GLU A 167 3.56 10.40 7.82
N ILE A 168 2.74 9.34 7.87
CA ILE A 168 2.23 8.79 9.13
C ILE A 168 3.39 8.30 9.99
N ILE A 169 4.38 7.61 9.41
CA ILE A 169 5.57 7.15 10.13
C ILE A 169 6.40 8.34 10.65
N ALA A 170 6.56 9.40 9.86
CA ALA A 170 7.24 10.62 10.31
C ALA A 170 6.53 11.27 11.52
N ARG A 171 5.20 11.35 11.48
CA ARG A 171 4.38 11.87 12.59
C ARG A 171 4.49 10.99 13.85
N ILE A 172 4.55 9.66 13.70
CA ILE A 172 4.79 8.73 14.82
C ILE A 172 6.15 9.00 15.46
N ILE A 173 7.22 9.08 14.66
CA ILE A 173 8.58 9.35 15.13
C ILE A 173 8.62 10.67 15.92
N HIS A 174 8.02 11.73 15.40
CA HIS A 174 7.94 13.01 16.09
C HIS A 174 7.16 12.91 17.40
N LYS A 175 5.94 12.36 17.39
CA LYS A 175 5.06 12.27 18.56
C LYS A 175 5.62 11.39 19.70
N LEU A 176 6.44 10.41 19.36
CA LEU A 176 7.15 9.56 20.33
C LEU A 176 8.53 10.10 20.72
N SER A 177 8.99 11.22 20.12
CA SER A 177 10.29 11.81 20.37
C SER A 177 10.31 12.68 21.65
N ARG A 178 11.53 13.11 22.02
CA ARG A 178 11.73 14.13 23.06
C ARG A 178 11.14 15.48 22.66
N ARG A 179 10.98 15.73 21.34
CA ARG A 179 10.45 16.96 20.75
C ARG A 179 8.93 16.91 20.49
N ARG A 180 8.19 15.95 21.06
CA ARG A 180 6.76 15.69 20.79
C ARG A 180 5.80 16.87 21.02
N LEU A 181 6.19 17.83 21.89
CA LEU A 181 5.41 19.04 22.20
C LEU A 181 5.93 20.28 21.44
N LYS A 182 6.94 20.11 20.61
CA LYS A 182 7.56 21.15 19.79
C LYS A 182 6.96 21.14 18.39
N PRO A 183 7.22 22.18 17.56
CA PRO A 183 6.69 22.23 16.21
C PRO A 183 7.06 21.03 15.37
N PHE A 184 6.13 20.59 14.53
CA PHE A 184 6.35 19.65 13.43
C PHE A 184 5.97 20.36 12.15
N GLU A 185 6.98 20.72 11.37
CA GLU A 185 6.81 21.41 10.08
C GLU A 185 7.07 20.42 8.95
N GLU A 186 6.26 20.49 7.91
CA GLU A 186 6.34 19.59 6.76
C GLU A 186 6.42 20.35 5.46
N VAL A 187 7.16 19.80 4.50
CA VAL A 187 7.26 20.33 3.14
C VAL A 187 7.48 19.21 2.15
N ASN A 188 6.76 19.25 1.03
CA ASN A 188 7.04 18.42 -0.13
C ASN A 188 8.03 19.17 -1.05
N CYS A 189 9.24 18.61 -1.21
CA CYS A 189 10.32 19.22 -1.99
C CYS A 189 10.05 19.20 -3.49
N GLY A 190 9.21 18.30 -3.98
CA GLY A 190 8.83 18.21 -5.40
C GLY A 190 7.66 19.11 -5.80
N ALA A 191 6.91 19.64 -4.81
CA ALA A 191 5.72 20.45 -5.10
C ALA A 191 5.99 21.87 -5.54
N PHE A 192 7.23 22.38 -5.40
CA PHE A 192 7.58 23.78 -5.60
C PHE A 192 8.71 23.96 -6.61
N ALA A 193 8.65 25.03 -7.40
CA ALA A 193 9.80 25.51 -8.14
C ALA A 193 10.94 25.91 -7.18
N GLU A 194 12.21 25.80 -7.61
CA GLU A 194 13.41 25.96 -6.78
C GLU A 194 13.40 27.24 -5.92
N GLY A 195 13.11 28.40 -6.51
CA GLY A 195 13.09 29.68 -5.78
C GLY A 195 11.98 29.77 -4.73
N VAL A 196 10.84 29.11 -4.97
CA VAL A 196 9.73 29.05 -4.00
C VAL A 196 10.09 28.10 -2.86
N LEU A 197 10.64 26.93 -3.17
CA LEU A 197 11.12 25.97 -2.17
C LEU A 197 12.18 26.59 -1.26
N GLU A 198 13.11 27.37 -1.84
CA GLU A 198 14.14 28.09 -1.09
C GLU A 198 13.51 29.07 -0.10
N SER A 199 12.57 29.89 -0.58
CA SER A 199 11.84 30.85 0.25
C SER A 199 10.99 30.19 1.35
N GLU A 200 10.37 29.05 1.09
CA GLU A 200 9.61 28.31 2.10
C GLU A 200 10.53 27.70 3.16
N LEU A 201 11.65 27.09 2.78
CA LEU A 201 12.58 26.45 3.72
C LEU A 201 13.34 27.49 4.57
N PHE A 202 13.94 28.51 3.93
CA PHE A 202 14.86 29.43 4.60
C PHE A 202 14.26 30.80 4.92
N GLY A 203 13.08 31.11 4.35
CA GLY A 203 12.49 32.45 4.46
C GLY A 203 13.13 33.46 3.50
N HIS A 204 12.61 34.67 3.47
CA HIS A 204 13.13 35.74 2.65
C HIS A 204 13.06 37.09 3.36
N GLU A 205 13.98 37.97 2.98
CA GLU A 205 13.94 39.37 3.34
C GLU A 205 13.07 40.18 2.37
N LYS A 206 12.61 41.36 2.81
CA LYS A 206 11.87 42.27 1.95
C LYS A 206 12.70 42.66 0.71
N GLY A 207 12.12 42.49 -0.49
CA GLY A 207 12.79 42.80 -1.75
C GLY A 207 13.73 41.71 -2.29
N ALA A 208 13.75 40.53 -1.71
CA ALA A 208 14.60 39.41 -2.15
C ALA A 208 14.29 38.94 -3.59
N PHE A 209 13.06 39.07 -4.04
CA PHE A 209 12.59 38.76 -5.41
C PHE A 209 11.35 39.58 -5.75
N THR A 210 10.95 39.61 -7.04
CA THR A 210 9.74 40.28 -7.51
C THR A 210 8.49 39.66 -6.82
N GLY A 211 7.88 40.44 -5.93
CA GLY A 211 6.74 39.97 -5.09
C GLY A 211 7.07 39.80 -3.60
N ALA A 212 8.32 39.92 -3.17
CA ALA A 212 8.70 39.92 -1.75
C ALA A 212 8.37 41.26 -1.07
N VAL A 213 7.08 41.45 -0.77
CA VAL A 213 6.57 42.70 -0.15
C VAL A 213 7.01 42.88 1.29
N GLY A 214 7.23 41.79 2.00
CA GLY A 214 7.60 41.74 3.41
C GLY A 214 8.62 40.65 3.74
N ARG A 215 9.20 40.71 4.94
CA ARG A 215 10.03 39.65 5.50
C ARG A 215 9.13 38.45 5.91
N ARG A 216 9.54 37.22 5.55
CA ARG A 216 8.85 35.98 5.96
C ARG A 216 9.83 34.97 6.56
N ARG A 217 9.42 34.38 7.68
CA ARG A 217 10.19 33.30 8.32
C ARG A 217 10.04 32.01 7.54
N GLY A 218 11.16 31.30 7.35
CA GLY A 218 11.18 29.97 6.73
C GLY A 218 10.81 28.85 7.71
N LEU A 219 10.66 27.64 7.14
CA LEU A 219 10.36 26.42 7.89
C LEU A 219 11.42 26.12 8.96
N PHE A 220 12.71 26.31 8.66
CA PHE A 220 13.78 26.09 9.62
C PHE A 220 13.68 27.03 10.84
N GLU A 221 13.22 28.26 10.67
CA GLU A 221 12.97 29.18 11.79
C GLU A 221 11.73 28.79 12.59
N ARG A 222 10.67 28.31 11.92
CA ARG A 222 9.41 27.91 12.59
C ARG A 222 9.55 26.60 13.35
N ALA A 223 10.38 25.70 12.83
CA ALA A 223 10.62 24.39 13.41
C ALA A 223 11.72 24.39 14.50
N ASP A 224 12.23 25.55 14.89
CA ASP A 224 13.30 25.60 15.90
C ASP A 224 12.94 24.80 17.16
N GLN A 225 13.88 24.00 17.66
CA GLN A 225 13.72 23.02 18.74
C GLN A 225 12.73 21.87 18.42
N GLY A 226 12.18 21.83 17.19
CA GLY A 226 11.17 20.89 16.72
C GLY A 226 11.71 19.85 15.74
N THR A 227 10.87 19.49 14.80
CA THR A 227 11.17 18.51 13.74
C THR A 227 10.71 19.04 12.39
N ILE A 228 11.54 18.86 11.36
CA ILE A 228 11.14 19.09 9.96
C ILE A 228 11.00 17.76 9.25
N PHE A 229 9.89 17.58 8.56
CA PHE A 229 9.64 16.48 7.65
C PHE A 229 9.81 16.97 6.21
N LEU A 230 10.82 16.43 5.52
CA LEU A 230 11.13 16.72 4.12
C LEU A 230 10.59 15.57 3.27
N ASP A 231 9.42 15.73 2.66
CA ASP A 231 8.89 14.73 1.74
C ASP A 231 9.45 14.92 0.33
N GLU A 232 9.61 13.83 -0.40
CA GLU A 232 10.17 13.78 -1.74
C GLU A 232 11.54 14.48 -1.85
N VAL A 233 12.42 14.25 -0.85
CA VAL A 233 13.76 14.88 -0.80
C VAL A 233 14.61 14.57 -2.04
N GLY A 234 14.35 13.44 -2.71
CA GLY A 234 15.01 13.05 -3.97
C GLY A 234 14.64 13.92 -5.17
N GLU A 235 13.63 14.80 -5.05
CA GLU A 235 13.27 15.80 -6.07
C GLU A 235 13.94 17.16 -5.84
N MET A 236 14.69 17.31 -4.74
CA MET A 236 15.30 18.58 -4.37
C MET A 236 16.41 18.97 -5.36
N PRO A 237 16.40 20.21 -5.93
CA PRO A 237 17.45 20.69 -6.82
C PRO A 237 18.83 20.70 -6.15
N LEU A 238 19.90 20.45 -6.92
CA LEU A 238 21.28 20.38 -6.41
C LEU A 238 21.71 21.63 -5.62
N GLY A 239 21.28 22.83 -6.05
CA GLY A 239 21.55 24.08 -5.34
C GLY A 239 20.96 24.07 -3.92
N MET A 240 19.79 23.52 -3.77
CA MET A 240 19.10 23.38 -2.49
C MET A 240 19.72 22.31 -1.59
N GLN A 241 20.21 21.22 -2.18
CA GLN A 241 20.91 20.17 -1.44
C GLN A 241 22.16 20.70 -0.71
N VAL A 242 22.90 21.63 -1.34
CA VAL A 242 24.06 22.28 -0.70
C VAL A 242 23.66 23.11 0.51
N LYS A 243 22.55 23.84 0.43
CA LYS A 243 22.03 24.66 1.53
C LYS A 243 21.52 23.80 2.67
N LEU A 244 20.79 22.74 2.33
CA LEU A 244 20.30 21.76 3.32
C LEU A 244 21.46 21.09 4.06
N LEU A 245 22.51 20.63 3.35
CA LEU A 245 23.68 20.03 3.96
C LEU A 245 24.32 20.97 4.99
N ARG A 246 24.47 22.25 4.65
CA ARG A 246 25.03 23.26 5.56
C ARG A 246 24.23 23.41 6.85
N VAL A 247 22.88 23.40 6.74
CA VAL A 247 22.01 23.43 7.93
C VAL A 247 22.17 22.16 8.76
N LEU A 248 22.22 20.99 8.13
CA LEU A 248 22.41 19.71 8.82
C LEU A 248 23.76 19.61 9.57
N GLU A 249 24.78 20.30 9.09
CA GLU A 249 26.12 20.29 9.69
C GLU A 249 26.28 21.32 10.79
N THR A 250 25.76 22.53 10.57
CA THR A 250 26.08 23.67 11.42
C THR A 250 24.88 24.28 12.15
N GLY A 251 23.66 23.92 11.78
CA GLY A 251 22.42 24.55 12.24
C GLY A 251 22.21 25.97 11.68
N ASN A 252 23.13 26.48 10.84
CA ASN A 252 23.11 27.85 10.37
C ASN A 252 22.68 27.96 8.92
N PHE A 253 21.90 29.01 8.62
CA PHE A 253 21.47 29.36 7.26
C PHE A 253 21.26 30.87 7.11
N LEU A 254 21.00 31.32 5.89
CA LEU A 254 20.64 32.70 5.54
C LEU A 254 19.24 32.69 4.91
N ARG A 255 18.47 33.77 5.13
CA ARG A 255 17.26 34.00 4.34
C ARG A 255 17.63 34.38 2.91
N VAL A 256 16.71 34.15 1.98
CA VAL A 256 16.87 34.62 0.59
C VAL A 256 16.98 36.12 0.59
N GLY A 257 18.06 36.65 -0.02
CA GLY A 257 18.38 38.10 -0.02
C GLY A 257 18.90 38.64 1.30
N GLY A 258 19.10 37.81 2.32
CA GLY A 258 19.60 38.20 3.64
C GLY A 258 21.10 37.93 3.82
N ILE A 259 21.72 38.65 4.73
CA ILE A 259 23.13 38.52 5.15
C ILE A 259 23.28 38.04 6.61
N GLU A 260 22.17 38.07 7.36
CA GLU A 260 22.14 37.64 8.77
C GLU A 260 22.13 36.12 8.86
N ARG A 261 23.07 35.58 9.65
CA ARG A 261 23.09 34.14 9.95
C ARG A 261 22.04 33.81 11.03
N ILE A 262 21.21 32.84 10.74
CA ILE A 262 20.18 32.34 11.62
C ILE A 262 20.59 30.96 12.05
N TYR A 263 20.51 30.68 13.34
CA TYR A 263 20.70 29.36 13.90
C TYR A 263 19.36 28.73 14.23
N SER A 264 19.22 27.43 13.92
CA SER A 264 18.05 26.62 14.30
C SER A 264 18.50 25.20 14.65
N ASP A 265 18.00 24.69 15.77
CA ASP A 265 18.20 23.31 16.19
C ASP A 265 16.98 22.48 15.82
N VAL A 266 17.05 21.75 14.71
CA VAL A 266 15.95 20.95 14.18
C VAL A 266 16.34 19.50 13.99
N ARG A 267 15.43 18.60 14.31
CA ARG A 267 15.54 17.20 13.92
C ARG A 267 14.98 17.00 12.52
N ILE A 268 15.69 16.28 11.65
CA ILE A 268 15.26 16.01 10.28
C ILE A 268 14.74 14.61 10.14
N ILE A 269 13.56 14.50 9.52
CA ILE A 269 13.00 13.25 8.98
C ILE A 269 12.81 13.50 7.48
N ALA A 270 13.51 12.74 6.63
CA ALA A 270 13.42 12.85 5.18
C ALA A 270 12.65 11.65 4.61
N ALA A 271 11.88 11.86 3.55
CA ALA A 271 11.17 10.80 2.84
C ALA A 271 11.40 10.90 1.34
N THR A 272 11.40 9.77 0.66
CA THR A 272 11.55 9.69 -0.80
C THR A 272 10.90 8.43 -1.36
N ASN A 273 10.45 8.49 -2.59
CA ASN A 273 10.06 7.36 -3.41
C ASN A 273 11.17 6.89 -4.34
N LYS A 274 12.26 7.68 -4.49
CA LYS A 274 13.42 7.35 -5.33
C LYS A 274 14.45 6.54 -4.55
N ASN A 275 15.20 5.71 -5.28
CA ASN A 275 16.41 5.09 -4.74
C ASN A 275 17.54 6.12 -4.75
N LEU A 276 17.81 6.75 -3.61
CA LEU A 276 18.84 7.79 -3.51
C LEU A 276 20.25 7.31 -3.84
N SER A 277 20.57 6.02 -3.65
CA SER A 277 21.86 5.48 -4.07
C SER A 277 22.05 5.60 -5.58
N ASN A 278 21.00 5.25 -6.36
CA ASN A 278 21.01 5.40 -7.82
C ASN A 278 21.07 6.87 -8.24
N GLU A 279 20.37 7.77 -7.50
CA GLU A 279 20.41 9.21 -7.81
C GLU A 279 21.78 9.82 -7.51
N VAL A 280 22.52 9.31 -6.52
CA VAL A 280 23.92 9.68 -6.26
C VAL A 280 24.83 9.23 -7.41
N GLU A 281 24.63 8.02 -7.95
CA GLU A 281 25.40 7.53 -9.10
C GLU A 281 25.15 8.34 -10.37
N LYS A 282 23.91 8.79 -10.59
CA LYS A 282 23.52 9.68 -11.70
C LYS A 282 23.99 11.13 -11.52
N GLY A 283 24.47 11.51 -10.32
CA GLY A 283 24.87 12.88 -10.00
C GLY A 283 23.70 13.84 -9.74
N SER A 284 22.45 13.37 -9.68
CA SER A 284 21.25 14.17 -9.33
C SER A 284 21.08 14.35 -7.83
N PHE A 285 21.76 13.55 -7.02
CA PHE A 285 21.79 13.70 -5.57
C PHE A 285 23.23 13.69 -5.03
N ARG A 286 23.54 14.59 -4.09
CA ARG A 286 24.89 14.68 -3.53
C ARG A 286 25.16 13.54 -2.55
N ARG A 287 26.34 12.94 -2.67
CA ARG A 287 26.79 11.83 -1.81
C ARG A 287 26.93 12.25 -0.34
N ASP A 288 27.44 13.45 -0.08
CA ASP A 288 27.62 13.98 1.28
C ASP A 288 26.28 14.16 1.99
N LEU A 289 25.28 14.74 1.34
CA LEU A 289 23.93 14.89 1.87
C LEU A 289 23.26 13.51 2.10
N PHE A 290 23.43 12.57 1.17
CA PHE A 290 22.88 11.22 1.31
C PHE A 290 23.33 10.56 2.60
N TYR A 291 24.64 10.55 2.91
CA TYR A 291 25.14 9.95 4.14
C TYR A 291 24.70 10.72 5.40
N ARG A 292 24.49 12.02 5.31
CA ARG A 292 24.01 12.82 6.43
C ARG A 292 22.53 12.57 6.75
N LEU A 293 21.71 12.29 5.73
CA LEU A 293 20.30 11.93 5.89
C LEU A 293 20.11 10.44 6.30
N LYS A 294 20.92 9.55 5.73
CA LYS A 294 20.82 8.09 5.93
C LYS A 294 21.54 7.61 7.19
N VAL A 295 21.28 8.22 8.35
CA VAL A 295 21.79 7.70 9.63
C VAL A 295 20.98 6.47 10.06
N VAL A 296 19.64 6.57 10.00
CA VAL A 296 18.72 5.44 10.14
C VAL A 296 17.81 5.40 8.94
N GLN A 297 17.74 4.25 8.29
CA GLN A 297 16.87 4.02 7.12
C GLN A 297 15.70 3.11 7.50
N ILE A 298 14.49 3.53 7.15
CA ILE A 298 13.27 2.73 7.30
C ILE A 298 12.64 2.58 5.91
N ALA A 299 12.71 1.38 5.34
CA ALA A 299 12.07 1.05 4.08
C ALA A 299 10.62 0.62 4.34
N ILE A 300 9.68 1.31 3.70
CA ILE A 300 8.23 1.04 3.84
C ILE A 300 7.80 0.23 2.61
N PRO A 301 7.38 -1.04 2.78
CA PRO A 301 7.01 -1.89 1.68
C PRO A 301 5.73 -1.41 1.00
N PRO A 302 5.60 -1.63 -0.30
CA PRO A 302 4.37 -1.38 -1.03
C PRO A 302 3.23 -2.30 -0.56
N LEU A 303 1.99 -1.89 -0.83
CA LEU A 303 0.79 -2.60 -0.34
C LEU A 303 0.71 -4.04 -0.87
N ARG A 304 1.17 -4.29 -2.10
CA ARG A 304 1.25 -5.64 -2.70
C ARG A 304 2.13 -6.63 -1.93
N GLU A 305 3.04 -6.15 -1.09
CA GLU A 305 3.90 -6.98 -0.23
C GLU A 305 3.33 -7.20 1.17
N ARG A 306 2.20 -6.57 1.49
CA ARG A 306 1.46 -6.70 2.76
C ARG A 306 -0.04 -6.91 2.52
N LYS A 307 -0.35 -7.89 1.67
CA LYS A 307 -1.71 -8.20 1.23
C LYS A 307 -2.69 -8.51 2.37
N GLU A 308 -2.17 -9.00 3.49
CA GLU A 308 -2.92 -9.30 4.73
C GLU A 308 -3.54 -8.04 5.35
N ASP A 309 -2.99 -6.86 5.06
CA ASP A 309 -3.51 -5.60 5.55
C ASP A 309 -4.69 -5.10 4.70
N ILE A 310 -4.81 -5.53 3.44
CA ILE A 310 -5.83 -5.04 2.51
C ILE A 310 -7.26 -5.21 3.02
N PRO A 311 -7.69 -6.40 3.52
CA PRO A 311 -9.05 -6.56 4.03
C PRO A 311 -9.39 -5.62 5.20
N LEU A 312 -8.42 -5.35 6.06
CA LEU A 312 -8.58 -4.47 7.21
C LEU A 312 -8.70 -3.01 6.76
N LEU A 313 -7.86 -2.59 5.81
CA LEU A 313 -7.90 -1.25 5.22
C LEU A 313 -9.22 -1.02 4.46
N VAL A 314 -9.68 -2.00 3.68
CA VAL A 314 -10.97 -1.95 2.98
C VAL A 314 -12.11 -1.71 3.96
N ASN A 315 -12.18 -2.48 5.04
CA ASN A 315 -13.23 -2.33 6.05
C ASN A 315 -13.18 -0.94 6.72
N LEU A 316 -11.99 -0.45 7.06
CA LEU A 316 -11.80 0.88 7.62
C LEU A 316 -12.26 1.96 6.64
N PHE A 317 -11.87 1.87 5.37
CA PHE A 317 -12.20 2.89 4.38
C PHE A 317 -13.69 2.89 4.03
N ILE A 318 -14.33 1.70 3.95
CA ILE A 318 -15.79 1.60 3.79
C ILE A 318 -16.51 2.28 4.95
N LYS A 319 -16.09 2.01 6.19
CA LYS A 319 -16.68 2.64 7.37
C LYS A 319 -16.55 4.17 7.29
N ASN A 320 -15.34 4.69 7.07
CA ASN A 320 -15.08 6.11 7.00
C ASN A 320 -15.84 6.79 5.84
N ALA A 321 -15.84 6.18 4.65
CA ALA A 321 -16.57 6.68 3.50
C ALA A 321 -18.09 6.63 3.71
N SER A 322 -18.62 5.58 4.32
CA SER A 322 -20.05 5.43 4.64
C SER A 322 -20.51 6.50 5.62
N GLU A 323 -19.72 6.78 6.66
CA GLU A 323 -19.99 7.85 7.62
C GLU A 323 -19.92 9.24 6.95
N LYS A 324 -18.89 9.49 6.15
CA LYS A 324 -18.67 10.76 5.43
C LYS A 324 -19.79 11.07 4.42
N HIS A 325 -20.27 10.05 3.69
CA HIS A 325 -21.25 10.23 2.61
C HIS A 325 -22.69 9.87 3.00
N GLY A 326 -22.93 9.48 4.26
CA GLY A 326 -24.26 9.08 4.73
C GLY A 326 -24.82 7.82 4.09
N LYS A 327 -23.94 6.94 3.55
CA LYS A 327 -24.28 5.66 2.92
C LYS A 327 -24.33 4.53 3.95
N LYS A 328 -25.06 3.45 3.65
CA LYS A 328 -25.16 2.28 4.54
C LYS A 328 -24.53 1.05 3.89
N ILE A 329 -23.27 1.17 3.47
CA ILE A 329 -22.50 0.04 2.93
C ILE A 329 -22.00 -0.82 4.09
N ARG A 330 -22.26 -2.13 4.03
CA ARG A 330 -21.90 -3.09 5.08
C ARG A 330 -20.55 -3.78 4.81
N GLY A 331 -20.09 -3.82 3.55
CA GLY A 331 -18.86 -4.47 3.16
C GLY A 331 -18.75 -4.71 1.67
N VAL A 332 -17.83 -5.60 1.32
CA VAL A 332 -17.57 -6.06 -0.05
C VAL A 332 -17.96 -7.53 -0.15
N GLU A 333 -18.45 -7.97 -1.29
CA GLU A 333 -18.66 -9.38 -1.58
C GLU A 333 -17.34 -10.16 -1.54
N LYS A 334 -17.39 -11.45 -1.26
CA LYS A 334 -16.19 -12.27 -1.06
C LYS A 334 -15.31 -12.31 -2.30
N GLU A 335 -15.91 -12.43 -3.46
CA GLU A 335 -15.26 -12.45 -4.77
C GLU A 335 -14.61 -11.09 -5.06
N GLY A 336 -15.32 -10.00 -4.81
CA GLY A 336 -14.79 -8.64 -4.93
C GLY A 336 -13.61 -8.36 -3.98
N LEU A 337 -13.68 -8.83 -2.73
CA LEU A 337 -12.55 -8.71 -1.80
C LEU A 337 -11.33 -9.46 -2.31
N HIS A 338 -11.51 -10.63 -2.93
CA HIS A 338 -10.42 -11.38 -3.53
C HIS A 338 -9.74 -10.60 -4.68
N ARG A 339 -10.51 -9.91 -5.51
CA ARG A 339 -9.98 -9.01 -6.54
C ARG A 339 -9.13 -7.88 -5.95
N LEU A 340 -9.63 -7.22 -4.91
CA LEU A 340 -8.89 -6.16 -4.21
C LEU A 340 -7.55 -6.65 -3.63
N ILE A 341 -7.50 -7.90 -3.11
CA ILE A 341 -6.26 -8.51 -2.59
C ILE A 341 -5.26 -8.84 -3.70
N GLN A 342 -5.75 -9.20 -4.90
CA GLN A 342 -4.88 -9.58 -6.02
C GLN A 342 -4.32 -8.38 -6.78
N TYR A 343 -5.01 -7.25 -6.78
CA TYR A 343 -4.59 -6.06 -7.51
C TYR A 343 -3.25 -5.51 -6.96
N PRO A 344 -2.32 -5.05 -7.81
CA PRO A 344 -0.98 -4.67 -7.40
C PRO A 344 -0.87 -3.32 -6.67
N TRP A 345 -1.90 -2.48 -6.71
CA TRP A 345 -1.98 -1.17 -6.04
C TRP A 345 -0.75 -0.29 -6.30
N PRO A 346 -0.50 0.18 -7.53
CA PRO A 346 0.64 1.04 -7.84
C PRO A 346 0.65 2.35 -7.02
N GLY A 347 -0.52 2.91 -6.70
CA GLY A 347 -0.67 4.06 -5.79
C GLY A 347 -0.84 3.69 -4.32
N ASN A 348 -0.64 2.40 -3.97
CA ASN A 348 -0.63 1.88 -2.61
C ASN A 348 -1.90 2.19 -1.81
N VAL A 349 -1.75 2.60 -0.53
CA VAL A 349 -2.87 2.87 0.38
C VAL A 349 -3.70 4.08 -0.09
N ARG A 350 -3.06 5.05 -0.73
CA ARG A 350 -3.76 6.25 -1.25
C ARG A 350 -4.71 5.88 -2.39
N GLU A 351 -4.28 5.03 -3.31
CA GLU A 351 -5.12 4.53 -4.40
C GLU A 351 -6.26 3.66 -3.86
N LEU A 352 -5.96 2.70 -2.97
CA LEU A 352 -6.99 1.87 -2.35
C LEU A 352 -8.06 2.72 -1.65
N MET A 353 -7.66 3.74 -0.90
CA MET A 353 -8.58 4.64 -0.22
C MET A 353 -9.49 5.38 -1.21
N ASN A 354 -8.93 5.90 -2.32
CA ASN A 354 -9.68 6.61 -3.34
C ASN A 354 -10.66 5.69 -4.08
N VAL A 355 -10.24 4.48 -4.43
CA VAL A 355 -11.09 3.47 -5.07
C VAL A 355 -12.27 3.12 -4.17
N ILE A 356 -12.03 2.85 -2.88
CA ILE A 356 -13.11 2.53 -1.93
C ILE A 356 -14.02 3.73 -1.68
N ASP A 357 -13.50 4.96 -1.56
CA ASP A 357 -14.32 6.18 -1.40
C ASP A 357 -15.27 6.35 -2.60
N ASN A 358 -14.77 6.15 -3.82
CA ASN A 358 -15.55 6.19 -5.05
C ASN A 358 -16.62 5.08 -5.08
N LEU A 359 -16.24 3.82 -4.83
CA LEU A 359 -17.18 2.69 -4.83
C LEU A 359 -18.32 2.88 -3.82
N VAL A 360 -18.02 3.41 -2.63
CA VAL A 360 -19.06 3.73 -1.62
C VAL A 360 -20.01 4.81 -2.12
N VAL A 361 -19.50 5.84 -2.81
CA VAL A 361 -20.34 6.91 -3.35
C VAL A 361 -21.24 6.40 -4.48
N MET A 362 -20.70 5.59 -5.38
CA MET A 362 -21.39 5.13 -6.59
C MET A 362 -22.33 3.96 -6.33
N SER A 363 -22.01 3.07 -5.39
CA SER A 363 -22.84 1.90 -5.11
C SER A 363 -24.24 2.28 -4.60
N SER A 364 -25.23 1.57 -5.13
CA SER A 364 -26.64 1.64 -4.73
C SER A 364 -27.05 0.53 -3.78
N SER A 365 -26.21 -0.50 -3.61
CA SER A 365 -26.46 -1.68 -2.78
C SER A 365 -25.83 -1.55 -1.39
N SER A 366 -26.15 -2.48 -0.49
CA SER A 366 -25.52 -2.54 0.84
C SER A 366 -24.17 -3.29 0.86
N PHE A 367 -23.81 -3.94 -0.22
CA PHE A 367 -22.53 -4.60 -0.43
C PHE A 367 -21.99 -4.20 -1.80
N ILE A 368 -20.69 -3.94 -1.88
CA ILE A 368 -19.99 -3.64 -3.12
C ILE A 368 -19.75 -4.96 -3.85
N SER A 369 -20.22 -5.06 -5.11
CA SER A 369 -20.10 -6.27 -5.91
C SER A 369 -18.72 -6.43 -6.57
N GLU A 370 -18.43 -7.63 -7.12
CA GLU A 370 -17.21 -7.87 -7.89
C GLU A 370 -17.19 -7.03 -9.15
N GLU A 371 -18.32 -6.89 -9.85
CA GLU A 371 -18.43 -6.13 -11.10
C GLU A 371 -18.12 -4.64 -10.88
N GLU A 372 -18.68 -4.02 -9.84
CA GLU A 372 -18.40 -2.62 -9.50
C GLU A 372 -16.89 -2.39 -9.26
N ILE A 373 -16.22 -3.36 -8.63
CA ILE A 373 -14.78 -3.30 -8.34
C ILE A 373 -13.97 -3.46 -9.63
N GLU A 374 -14.31 -4.44 -10.49
CA GLU A 374 -13.58 -4.68 -11.74
C GLU A 374 -13.69 -3.47 -12.67
N GLU A 375 -14.88 -2.90 -12.82
CA GLU A 375 -15.12 -1.71 -13.62
C GLU A 375 -14.24 -0.54 -13.11
N ARG A 376 -14.25 -0.29 -11.81
CA ARG A 376 -13.48 0.81 -11.21
C ARG A 376 -11.97 0.61 -11.31
N ILE A 377 -11.46 -0.60 -11.04
CA ILE A 377 -10.03 -0.91 -11.20
C ILE A 377 -9.60 -0.78 -12.67
N TYR A 378 -10.47 -1.16 -13.61
CA TYR A 378 -10.19 -1.03 -15.04
C TYR A 378 -10.11 0.43 -15.48
N GLU A 379 -11.00 1.30 -15.01
CA GLU A 379 -10.95 2.75 -15.24
C GLU A 379 -9.66 3.37 -14.69
N GLU A 380 -9.30 3.08 -13.45
CA GLU A 380 -8.07 3.57 -12.81
C GLU A 380 -6.82 3.13 -13.58
N SER A 381 -6.82 1.89 -14.10
CA SER A 381 -5.72 1.37 -14.92
C SER A 381 -5.62 2.10 -16.25
N ARG A 382 -6.73 2.55 -16.83
CA ARG A 382 -6.75 3.36 -18.07
C ARG A 382 -6.26 4.79 -17.81
N GLU A 383 -6.67 5.42 -16.73
CA GLU A 383 -6.22 6.76 -16.36
C GLU A 383 -4.70 6.79 -16.11
N ASN A 384 -4.14 5.75 -15.48
CA ASN A 384 -2.70 5.59 -15.29
C ASN A 384 -1.92 5.31 -16.58
N LEU A 385 -2.60 4.90 -17.65
CA LEU A 385 -2.02 4.67 -18.99
C LEU A 385 -2.22 5.86 -19.96
N SER A 386 -2.91 6.93 -19.54
CA SER A 386 -3.14 8.11 -20.38
C SER A 386 -1.86 8.94 -20.52
N PRO A 387 -1.39 9.26 -21.74
CA PRO A 387 -0.08 9.89 -21.95
C PRO A 387 -0.07 11.42 -21.77
N ASP A 388 -1.06 12.02 -21.14
CA ASP A 388 -1.25 13.49 -21.14
C ASP A 388 -0.61 14.25 -19.97
N LEU A 389 0.35 13.66 -19.25
CA LEU A 389 1.23 14.41 -18.35
C LEU A 389 2.68 14.30 -18.83
N PRO A 390 3.46 15.40 -18.91
CA PRO A 390 4.83 15.36 -19.36
C PRO A 390 5.72 14.71 -18.30
N VAL A 391 5.76 13.37 -18.30
CA VAL A 391 6.77 12.62 -17.58
C VAL A 391 7.99 12.54 -18.48
N HIS A 392 9.07 13.24 -18.12
CA HIS A 392 10.38 13.06 -18.72
C HIS A 392 10.90 11.65 -18.41
N VAL A 393 10.42 10.64 -19.15
CA VAL A 393 11.04 9.33 -19.20
C VAL A 393 11.94 9.31 -20.40
N GLN A 394 13.25 9.28 -20.19
CA GLN A 394 14.23 8.95 -21.23
C GLN A 394 14.08 7.46 -21.60
N LYS A 395 13.00 7.11 -22.29
CA LYS A 395 12.87 5.82 -22.97
C LYS A 395 13.51 5.95 -24.35
N SER A 396 14.22 4.91 -24.79
CA SER A 396 14.78 4.90 -26.13
C SER A 396 13.64 4.95 -27.17
N ARG A 397 13.90 5.55 -28.34
CA ARG A 397 12.90 5.66 -29.41
C ARG A 397 12.32 4.31 -29.84
N GLU A 398 13.12 3.24 -29.76
CA GLU A 398 12.70 1.88 -30.08
C GLU A 398 11.75 1.27 -29.00
N GLU A 399 11.89 1.64 -27.74
CA GLU A 399 11.00 1.20 -26.67
C GLU A 399 9.63 1.89 -26.76
N MET A 400 9.61 3.17 -27.12
CA MET A 400 8.37 3.91 -27.37
C MET A 400 7.60 3.36 -28.58
N GLU A 401 8.29 3.04 -29.67
CA GLU A 401 7.66 2.45 -30.86
C GLU A 401 7.06 1.06 -30.56
N ARG A 402 7.74 0.22 -29.77
CA ARG A 402 7.22 -1.08 -29.33
C ARG A 402 5.98 -0.96 -28.44
N GLU A 403 6.01 -0.03 -27.50
CA GLU A 403 4.90 0.21 -26.57
C GLU A 403 3.65 0.76 -27.31
N LEU A 404 3.84 1.65 -28.30
CA LEU A 404 2.78 2.13 -29.18
C LEU A 404 2.14 1.01 -30.01
N ILE A 405 2.95 0.09 -30.53
CA ILE A 405 2.45 -1.05 -31.29
C ILE A 405 1.65 -2.00 -30.39
N ILE A 406 2.12 -2.29 -29.18
CA ILE A 406 1.43 -3.15 -28.22
C ILE A 406 0.09 -2.51 -27.81
N ASN A 407 0.07 -1.24 -27.51
CA ASN A 407 -1.15 -0.53 -27.12
C ASN A 407 -2.17 -0.46 -28.29
N SER A 408 -1.71 -0.26 -29.52
CA SER A 408 -2.57 -0.29 -30.70
C SER A 408 -3.17 -1.69 -30.95
N LEU A 409 -2.42 -2.74 -30.69
CA LEU A 409 -2.90 -4.14 -30.81
C LEU A 409 -3.92 -4.46 -29.71
N LEU A 410 -3.72 -3.98 -28.48
CA LEU A 410 -4.68 -4.16 -27.39
C LEU A 410 -5.98 -3.39 -27.63
N SER A 411 -5.90 -2.17 -28.17
CA SER A 411 -7.08 -1.40 -28.57
C SER A 411 -7.88 -2.10 -29.66
N LEU A 412 -7.21 -2.56 -30.72
CA LEU A 412 -7.85 -3.34 -31.80
C LEU A 412 -8.50 -4.64 -31.29
N HIS A 413 -7.87 -5.30 -30.31
CA HIS A 413 -8.44 -6.51 -29.71
C HIS A 413 -9.76 -6.21 -28.99
N ASN A 414 -9.81 -5.10 -28.24
CA ASN A 414 -11.01 -4.67 -27.53
C ASN A 414 -12.12 -4.23 -28.49
N ASP A 415 -11.78 -3.49 -29.54
CA ASP A 415 -12.74 -3.05 -30.56
C ASP A 415 -13.36 -4.25 -31.28
N VAL A 416 -12.56 -5.27 -31.59
CA VAL A 416 -13.06 -6.54 -32.22
C VAL A 416 -13.97 -7.29 -31.22
N LYS A 417 -13.66 -7.30 -29.93
CA LYS A 417 -14.48 -7.95 -28.90
C LYS A 417 -15.83 -7.25 -28.75
N GLU A 418 -15.84 -5.92 -28.80
CA GLU A 418 -17.04 -5.11 -28.73
C GLU A 418 -17.93 -5.31 -29.94
N ILE A 419 -17.35 -5.33 -31.17
CA ILE A 419 -18.06 -5.65 -32.39
C ILE A 419 -18.67 -7.07 -32.37
N LEU A 420 -17.92 -8.04 -31.84
CA LEU A 420 -18.43 -9.41 -31.69
C LEU A 420 -19.60 -9.50 -30.70
N ASN A 421 -19.56 -8.74 -29.62
CA ASN A 421 -20.65 -8.65 -28.65
C ASN A 421 -21.89 -7.99 -29.28
N MET A 422 -21.72 -6.87 -29.98
CA MET A 422 -22.84 -6.22 -30.74
C MET A 422 -23.45 -7.12 -31.81
N LEU A 423 -22.63 -7.95 -32.45
CA LEU A 423 -23.13 -8.92 -33.44
C LEU A 423 -23.87 -10.10 -32.77
N ARG A 424 -23.47 -10.51 -31.57
CA ARG A 424 -24.18 -11.52 -30.76
C ARG A 424 -25.53 -11.00 -30.29
N GLU A 425 -25.60 -9.76 -29.82
CA GLU A 425 -26.85 -9.12 -29.40
C GLU A 425 -27.83 -8.93 -30.59
N ARG A 426 -27.33 -8.56 -31.76
CA ARG A 426 -28.17 -8.52 -32.99
C ARG A 426 -28.67 -9.88 -33.43
N LYS A 427 -27.94 -10.97 -33.19
CA LYS A 427 -28.41 -12.34 -33.45
C LYS A 427 -29.49 -12.80 -32.49
N SER A 428 -29.43 -12.36 -31.24
CA SER A 428 -30.43 -12.67 -30.20
C SER A 428 -31.79 -11.97 -30.43
N SER A 429 -31.82 -10.85 -31.15
CA SER A 429 -33.07 -10.10 -31.44
C SER A 429 -33.78 -10.52 -32.72
N ASN A 430 -33.20 -11.39 -33.54
CA ASN A 430 -33.80 -11.84 -34.80
C ASN A 430 -34.33 -13.29 -34.82
N ASP A 431 -34.14 -14.05 -33.73
CA ASP A 431 -34.62 -15.45 -33.63
C ASP A 431 -35.87 -15.61 -32.74
N MET A 432 -36.87 -14.76 -32.94
CA MET A 432 -38.24 -15.09 -32.55
C MET A 432 -39.06 -15.35 -33.82
N ASN A 433 -38.78 -16.45 -34.49
CA ASN A 433 -39.70 -17.23 -35.31
C ASN A 433 -38.91 -18.23 -36.15
N LEU A 434 -38.90 -19.47 -35.74
CA LEU A 434 -39.06 -20.68 -36.55
C LEU A 434 -38.57 -21.92 -35.81
N ASN A 435 -39.54 -22.60 -35.20
CA ASN A 435 -39.39 -24.00 -34.80
C ASN A 435 -39.22 -24.88 -36.04
N ARG A 436 -38.15 -25.68 -36.11
CA ARG A 436 -38.15 -27.08 -36.51
C ARG A 436 -36.74 -27.70 -36.52
N TYR A 437 -36.61 -28.70 -35.67
CA TYR A 437 -35.73 -29.89 -35.75
C TYR A 437 -34.44 -29.87 -36.59
N VAL A 438 -33.30 -30.04 -35.95
CA VAL A 438 -32.31 -31.10 -36.22
C VAL A 438 -31.37 -31.26 -35.02
N GLU A 439 -31.31 -32.46 -34.45
CA GLU A 439 -30.27 -32.94 -33.55
C GLU A 439 -28.91 -32.90 -34.27
N VAL A 440 -27.87 -32.35 -33.62
CA VAL A 440 -26.48 -32.65 -33.96
C VAL A 440 -25.70 -32.80 -32.67
N GLN A 441 -25.00 -33.93 -32.60
CA GLN A 441 -24.15 -34.47 -31.58
C GLN A 441 -23.10 -33.49 -31.07
N GLU A 442 -22.83 -33.61 -29.77
CA GLU A 442 -21.64 -33.06 -29.08
C GLU A 442 -20.36 -33.61 -29.72
N ASP A 443 -19.44 -32.72 -30.05
CA ASP A 443 -18.04 -33.09 -30.27
C ASP A 443 -17.10 -32.20 -29.44
N HIS A 444 -16.13 -32.87 -28.87
CA HIS A 444 -15.21 -32.39 -27.82
C HIS A 444 -14.04 -31.58 -28.39
N GLY A 445 -13.63 -30.53 -27.68
CA GLY A 445 -12.23 -30.21 -27.43
C GLY A 445 -11.53 -29.36 -28.46
N GLU A 446 -11.64 -28.04 -28.42
CA GLU A 446 -10.68 -27.15 -29.06
C GLU A 446 -9.32 -27.13 -28.28
N ARG A 447 -8.35 -27.84 -28.88
CA ARG A 447 -6.93 -27.68 -28.55
C ARG A 447 -6.47 -26.31 -29.04
N VAL A 448 -5.79 -25.57 -28.19
CA VAL A 448 -5.03 -24.35 -28.55
C VAL A 448 -4.11 -24.68 -29.72
N LYS A 449 -4.38 -24.13 -30.92
CA LYS A 449 -3.54 -24.33 -32.12
C LYS A 449 -2.20 -23.63 -31.91
N ASP A 450 -1.12 -24.36 -32.15
CA ASP A 450 0.24 -23.84 -32.14
C ASP A 450 0.39 -22.69 -33.15
N ILE A 451 1.18 -21.67 -32.81
CA ILE A 451 1.43 -20.48 -33.65
C ILE A 451 1.90 -20.87 -35.04
N ASP A 452 2.72 -21.91 -35.18
CA ASP A 452 3.21 -22.45 -36.44
C ASP A 452 2.05 -23.01 -37.31
N SER A 453 1.02 -23.59 -36.72
CA SER A 453 -0.16 -24.09 -37.41
C SER A 453 -1.06 -22.96 -37.95
N ILE A 454 -1.21 -21.89 -37.20
CA ILE A 454 -1.99 -20.69 -37.60
C ILE A 454 -1.27 -19.97 -38.76
N GLU A 455 0.03 -19.84 -38.69
CA GLU A 455 0.86 -19.22 -39.71
C GLU A 455 0.81 -20.03 -41.03
N LYS A 456 0.89 -21.35 -40.96
CA LYS A 456 0.76 -22.25 -42.08
C LYS A 456 -0.61 -22.13 -42.76
N GLU A 457 -1.71 -22.10 -42.01
CA GLU A 457 -3.08 -21.91 -42.55
C GLU A 457 -3.24 -20.54 -43.23
N ALA A 458 -2.66 -19.47 -42.66
CA ALA A 458 -2.71 -18.14 -43.26
C ALA A 458 -1.99 -18.07 -44.61
N ILE A 459 -0.82 -18.71 -44.72
CA ILE A 459 -0.05 -18.79 -46.00
C ILE A 459 -0.81 -19.57 -47.05
N ILE A 460 -1.41 -20.71 -46.72
CA ILE A 460 -2.21 -21.51 -47.64
C ILE A 460 -3.44 -20.74 -48.14
N ARG A 461 -4.14 -20.04 -47.26
CA ARG A 461 -5.29 -19.19 -47.61
C ARG A 461 -4.92 -18.07 -48.59
N ALA A 462 -3.79 -17.37 -48.29
CA ALA A 462 -3.31 -16.29 -49.16
C ALA A 462 -2.90 -16.78 -50.55
N LEU A 463 -2.30 -17.95 -50.67
CA LEU A 463 -1.95 -18.57 -51.94
C LEU A 463 -3.21 -18.99 -52.71
N ASN A 464 -4.17 -19.61 -52.08
CA ASN A 464 -5.44 -20.04 -52.70
C ASN A 464 -6.26 -18.84 -53.22
N MET A 465 -6.36 -17.76 -52.43
CA MET A 465 -7.04 -16.52 -52.82
C MET A 465 -6.38 -15.83 -54.01
N ASN A 466 -5.09 -15.97 -54.19
CA ASN A 466 -4.31 -15.37 -55.26
C ASN A 466 -3.97 -16.36 -56.39
N GLN A 467 -4.70 -17.49 -56.49
CA GLN A 467 -4.52 -18.52 -57.55
C GLN A 467 -3.04 -18.98 -57.70
N GLY A 468 -2.35 -19.13 -56.60
CA GLY A 468 -0.94 -19.55 -56.59
C GLY A 468 0.09 -18.44 -56.86
N ASN A 469 -0.34 -17.19 -57.06
CA ASN A 469 0.57 -16.10 -57.35
C ASN A 469 1.31 -15.66 -56.06
N ARG A 470 2.55 -16.15 -55.89
CA ARG A 470 3.38 -15.96 -54.70
C ARG A 470 3.71 -14.48 -54.43
N ARG A 471 3.77 -13.63 -55.44
CA ARG A 471 4.07 -12.21 -55.27
C ARG A 471 2.90 -11.46 -54.65
N LYS A 472 1.67 -11.71 -55.14
CA LYS A 472 0.43 -11.13 -54.60
C LYS A 472 0.10 -11.69 -53.20
N ALA A 473 0.37 -12.99 -52.99
CA ALA A 473 0.17 -13.61 -51.69
C ALA A 473 1.15 -13.03 -50.61
N ALA A 474 2.38 -12.71 -50.99
CA ALA A 474 3.34 -12.06 -50.10
C ALA A 474 2.91 -10.63 -49.71
N GLU A 475 2.40 -9.89 -50.72
CA GLU A 475 1.86 -8.53 -50.52
C GLU A 475 0.63 -8.53 -49.62
N GLN A 476 -0.30 -9.47 -49.81
CA GLN A 476 -1.48 -9.64 -48.95
C GLN A 476 -1.13 -10.04 -47.51
N LEU A 477 -0.07 -10.78 -47.28
CA LEU A 477 0.41 -11.18 -45.98
C LEU A 477 1.33 -10.13 -45.35
N GLY A 478 1.63 -9.01 -46.02
CA GLY A 478 2.51 -7.97 -45.53
C GLY A 478 3.97 -8.39 -45.35
N ILE A 479 4.43 -9.44 -46.09
CA ILE A 479 5.79 -9.97 -45.95
C ILE A 479 6.54 -9.89 -47.30
N SER A 480 7.89 -9.89 -47.22
CA SER A 480 8.69 -9.94 -48.43
C SER A 480 8.55 -11.28 -49.15
N VAL A 481 8.63 -11.27 -50.49
CA VAL A 481 8.59 -12.49 -51.32
C VAL A 481 9.66 -13.50 -50.86
N ARG A 482 10.84 -13.03 -50.44
CA ARG A 482 11.91 -13.87 -49.93
C ARG A 482 11.51 -14.53 -48.59
N THR A 483 10.80 -13.81 -47.74
CA THR A 483 10.28 -14.34 -46.46
C THR A 483 9.22 -15.41 -46.70
N LEU A 484 8.31 -15.19 -47.68
CA LEU A 484 7.31 -16.17 -48.08
C LEU A 484 7.96 -17.46 -48.59
N TYR A 485 8.94 -17.39 -49.49
CA TYR A 485 9.69 -18.58 -49.95
C TYR A 485 10.34 -19.36 -48.84
N ARG A 486 10.95 -18.68 -47.87
CA ARG A 486 11.58 -19.34 -46.72
C ARG A 486 10.53 -20.07 -45.84
N ARG A 487 9.33 -19.49 -45.68
CA ARG A 487 8.22 -20.10 -44.93
C ARG A 487 7.57 -21.24 -45.67
N LEU A 488 7.38 -21.12 -46.98
CA LEU A 488 6.91 -22.22 -47.82
C LEU A 488 7.82 -23.45 -47.69
N ASN A 489 9.15 -23.26 -47.72
CA ASN A 489 10.09 -24.35 -47.52
C ASN A 489 10.05 -24.89 -46.07
N LYS A 490 9.86 -24.01 -45.07
CA LYS A 490 9.74 -24.44 -43.65
C LYS A 490 8.53 -25.35 -43.45
N TYR A 491 7.41 -25.06 -44.15
CA TYR A 491 6.15 -25.79 -43.98
C TYR A 491 5.89 -26.84 -45.04
N ASN A 492 6.84 -27.11 -45.97
CA ASN A 492 6.69 -28.02 -47.09
C ASN A 492 5.44 -27.78 -47.95
N ILE A 493 5.14 -26.51 -48.26
CA ILE A 493 4.04 -26.12 -49.12
C ILE A 493 4.58 -25.86 -50.52
N SER A 494 4.07 -26.61 -51.52
CA SER A 494 4.50 -26.55 -52.90
C SER A 494 3.95 -25.36 -53.68
#